data_d91b974b0560ed198822f5bfcd1bea72
#
_entry.id   d91b974b0560ed198822f5bfcd1bea72
#
_cell.length_a   1.000
_cell.length_b   1.000
_cell.length_c   1.000
_cell.angle_alpha   90.00
_cell.angle_beta   90.00
_cell.angle_gamma   90.00
#
_symmetry.space_group_name_H-M   'P 1'
#
loop_
_entity.id
_entity.type
_entity.pdbx_description
1 polymer ?
#
loop_
_entity_poly.entity_id
_entity_poly.type
_entity_poly.pdbx_seq_one_letter_code
_entity_poly.pdbx_strand_id
1 'polypeptide(L)'
;MPENPNETEIRDWCVKYLARTLDLPEATVDPDASFARLGLDSANSVYLIVELEEWLGIELSAELIVEYPSIRALASHLAQRAAGGSNAR
;
A
#
# COMPACT_ATOMS: atom_id res chain seq x y z
N MET A 1 4.86 15.28 -1.90
CA MET A 1 5.18 13.97 -2.50
C MET A 1 6.59 13.57 -2.14
N PRO A 2 6.78 12.50 -1.41
CA PRO A 2 8.13 12.07 -1.04
C PRO A 2 8.88 11.53 -2.26
N GLU A 3 10.17 11.78 -2.29
CA GLU A 3 10.99 11.31 -3.41
C GLU A 3 11.27 9.82 -3.28
N ASN A 4 11.62 9.38 -2.07
CA ASN A 4 11.95 8.00 -1.80
C ASN A 4 11.30 7.60 -0.49
N PRO A 5 9.98 7.36 -0.51
CA PRO A 5 9.30 7.00 0.73
C PRO A 5 9.83 5.67 1.25
N ASN A 6 10.09 5.62 2.54
CA ASN A 6 10.56 4.39 3.16
C ASN A 6 9.37 3.50 3.53
N GLU A 7 9.69 2.31 4.01
CA GLU A 7 8.66 1.33 4.35
C GLU A 7 7.66 1.88 5.37
N THR A 8 8.16 2.60 6.37
CA THR A 8 7.32 3.14 7.41
C THR A 8 6.33 4.17 6.85
N GLU A 9 6.81 5.03 5.96
CA GLU A 9 5.95 6.04 5.35
C GLU A 9 4.86 5.41 4.50
N ILE A 10 5.22 4.39 3.74
CA ILE A 10 4.24 3.70 2.89
C ILE A 10 3.23 2.97 3.76
N ARG A 11 3.72 2.30 4.82
CA ARG A 11 2.84 1.61 5.74
C ARG A 11 1.85 2.57 6.39
N ASP A 12 2.34 3.71 6.87
CA ASP A 12 1.47 4.69 7.51
C ASP A 12 0.44 5.25 6.55
N TRP A 13 0.85 5.49 5.31
CA TRP A 13 -0.07 5.97 4.29
C TRP A 13 -1.20 4.94 4.07
N CYS A 14 -0.83 3.67 3.97
CA CYS A 14 -1.81 2.60 3.76
C CYS A 14 -2.76 2.47 4.94
N VAL A 15 -2.23 2.56 6.16
CA VAL A 15 -3.06 2.48 7.35
C VAL A 15 -4.10 3.60 7.36
N LYS A 16 -3.65 4.82 7.07
CA LYS A 16 -4.58 5.96 7.05
C LYS A 16 -5.60 5.85 5.94
N TYR A 17 -5.14 5.40 4.77
CA TYR A 17 -6.05 5.25 3.63
C TYR A 17 -7.13 4.21 3.94
N LEU A 18 -6.74 3.06 4.46
CA LEU A 18 -7.68 2.00 4.75
C LEU A 18 -8.59 2.34 5.93
N ALA A 19 -8.06 3.02 6.93
CA ALA A 19 -8.89 3.44 8.05
C ALA A 19 -10.03 4.33 7.56
N ARG A 20 -9.73 5.25 6.67
CA ARG A 20 -10.73 6.14 6.10
C ARG A 20 -11.68 5.40 5.17
N THR A 21 -11.13 4.56 4.30
CA THR A 21 -11.93 3.83 3.30
C THR A 21 -12.88 2.83 3.95
N LEU A 22 -12.42 2.16 4.99
CA LEU A 22 -13.20 1.12 5.66
C LEU A 22 -13.93 1.64 6.90
N ASP A 23 -13.76 2.93 7.20
CA ASP A 23 -14.40 3.57 8.35
C ASP A 23 -14.01 2.87 9.66
N LEU A 24 -12.70 2.72 9.84
CA LEU A 24 -12.14 2.08 11.02
C LEU A 24 -11.17 3.03 11.71
N PRO A 25 -11.01 2.90 13.04
CA PRO A 25 -9.92 3.61 13.71
C PRO A 25 -8.57 3.12 13.19
N GLU A 26 -7.61 4.03 13.06
CA GLU A 26 -6.29 3.65 12.59
C GLU A 26 -5.67 2.55 13.46
N ALA A 27 -5.94 2.60 14.75
CA ALA A 27 -5.37 1.63 15.69
C ALA A 27 -5.85 0.20 15.43
N THR A 28 -6.98 0.04 14.74
CA THR A 28 -7.49 -1.30 14.44
C THR A 28 -7.04 -1.81 13.08
N VAL A 29 -6.36 -0.98 12.28
CA VAL A 29 -5.85 -1.42 11.00
C VAL A 29 -4.47 -2.06 11.25
N ASP A 30 -4.47 -3.39 11.32
CA ASP A 30 -3.26 -4.16 11.62
C ASP A 30 -2.44 -4.36 10.35
N PRO A 31 -1.21 -3.83 10.29
CA PRO A 31 -0.39 -3.97 9.08
C PRO A 31 -0.04 -5.42 8.75
N ASP A 32 -0.12 -6.31 9.73
CA ASP A 32 0.18 -7.72 9.50
C ASP A 32 -1.03 -8.53 9.06
N ALA A 33 -2.22 -7.97 9.18
CA ALA A 33 -3.43 -8.67 8.74
C ALA A 33 -3.55 -8.62 7.23
N SER A 34 -4.13 -9.65 6.64
CA SER A 34 -4.37 -9.63 5.20
C SER A 34 -5.41 -8.57 4.87
N PHE A 35 -5.34 -8.06 3.64
CA PHE A 35 -6.32 -7.08 3.18
C PHE A 35 -7.74 -7.66 3.24
N ALA A 36 -7.88 -8.94 2.90
CA ALA A 36 -9.17 -9.60 2.98
C ALA A 36 -9.70 -9.62 4.40
N ARG A 37 -8.83 -9.86 5.35
CA ARG A 37 -9.21 -9.90 6.76
C ARG A 37 -9.64 -8.52 7.26
N LEU A 38 -9.04 -7.47 6.71
CA LEU A 38 -9.42 -6.10 7.05
C LEU A 38 -10.74 -5.68 6.42
N GLY A 39 -11.24 -6.47 5.46
CA GLY A 39 -12.49 -6.15 4.80
C GLY A 39 -12.36 -5.47 3.47
N LEU A 40 -11.17 -5.49 2.90
CA LEU A 40 -10.92 -4.84 1.61
C LEU A 40 -11.43 -5.75 0.48
N ASP A 41 -12.42 -5.29 -0.25
CA ASP A 41 -12.96 -6.07 -1.37
C ASP A 41 -12.16 -5.77 -2.65
N SER A 42 -12.53 -6.44 -3.74
CA SER A 42 -11.76 -6.32 -4.98
C SER A 42 -11.81 -4.92 -5.58
N ALA A 43 -12.95 -4.26 -5.51
CA ALA A 43 -13.05 -2.90 -6.05
C ALA A 43 -12.17 -1.94 -5.27
N ASN A 44 -12.22 -2.02 -3.94
CA ASN A 44 -11.41 -1.16 -3.09
C ASN A 44 -9.93 -1.48 -3.21
N SER A 45 -9.59 -2.74 -3.48
CA SER A 45 -8.20 -3.12 -3.72
C SER A 45 -7.64 -2.40 -4.94
N VAL A 46 -8.43 -2.33 -6.01
CA VAL A 46 -8.00 -1.61 -7.21
C VAL A 46 -7.80 -0.13 -6.91
N TYR A 47 -8.74 0.47 -6.17
CA TYR A 47 -8.61 1.88 -5.81
C TYR A 47 -7.36 2.14 -4.97
N LEU A 48 -7.06 1.24 -4.04
CA LEU A 48 -5.85 1.37 -3.23
C LEU A 48 -4.61 1.43 -4.12
N ILE A 49 -4.53 0.54 -5.10
CA ILE A 49 -3.37 0.50 -5.99
C ILE A 49 -3.29 1.77 -6.84
N VAL A 50 -4.43 2.24 -7.35
CA VAL A 50 -4.44 3.48 -8.15
C VAL A 50 -3.95 4.67 -7.32
N GLU A 51 -4.42 4.78 -6.08
CA GLU A 51 -4.01 5.87 -5.22
C GLU A 51 -2.53 5.78 -4.86
N LEU A 52 -2.03 4.56 -4.63
CA LEU A 52 -0.61 4.36 -4.38
C LEU A 52 0.23 4.75 -5.59
N GLU A 53 -0.24 4.40 -6.79
CA GLU A 53 0.47 4.80 -8.02
C GLU A 53 0.63 6.31 -8.08
N GLU A 54 -0.44 7.03 -7.80
CA GLU A 54 -0.41 8.48 -7.87
C GLU A 54 0.51 9.07 -6.81
N TRP A 55 0.43 8.53 -5.61
CA TRP A 55 1.24 9.04 -4.50
C TRP A 55 2.72 8.77 -4.71
N LEU A 56 3.04 7.55 -5.17
CA LEU A 56 4.44 7.15 -5.35
C LEU A 56 5.02 7.60 -6.69
N GLY A 57 4.17 7.87 -7.67
CA GLY A 57 4.62 8.26 -9.00
C GLY A 57 5.23 7.13 -9.81
N ILE A 58 4.84 5.90 -9.51
CA ILE A 58 5.32 4.72 -10.25
C ILE A 58 4.14 3.86 -10.64
N GLU A 59 4.32 3.06 -11.69
CA GLU A 59 3.26 2.16 -12.14
C GLU A 59 3.17 0.95 -11.24
N LEU A 60 1.95 0.60 -10.87
CA LEU A 60 1.67 -0.55 -10.04
C LEU A 60 0.56 -1.37 -10.64
N SER A 61 0.63 -2.68 -10.44
CA SER A 61 -0.41 -3.60 -10.91
C SER A 61 -1.33 -3.97 -9.75
N ALA A 62 -2.62 -4.11 -10.05
CA ALA A 62 -3.58 -4.56 -9.05
C ALA A 62 -3.23 -5.94 -8.49
N GLU A 63 -2.45 -6.71 -9.23
CA GLU A 63 -2.00 -8.02 -8.76
C GLU A 63 -1.13 -7.96 -7.53
N LEU A 64 -0.57 -6.78 -7.23
CA LEU A 64 0.25 -6.62 -6.04
C LEU A 64 -0.51 -6.96 -4.76
N ILE A 65 -1.83 -6.73 -4.75
CA ILE A 65 -2.65 -7.07 -3.60
C ILE A 65 -2.65 -8.57 -3.35
N VAL A 66 -2.62 -9.35 -4.43
CA VAL A 66 -2.58 -10.82 -4.34
C VAL A 66 -1.20 -11.31 -3.94
N GLU A 67 -0.16 -10.72 -4.51
CA GLU A 67 1.21 -11.12 -4.25
C GLU A 67 1.69 -10.69 -2.87
N TYR A 68 1.24 -9.52 -2.43
CA TYR A 68 1.62 -8.94 -1.14
C TYR A 68 0.35 -8.61 -0.38
N PRO A 69 -0.27 -9.60 0.27
CA PRO A 69 -1.64 -9.45 0.76
C PRO A 69 -1.80 -8.73 2.09
N SER A 70 -0.76 -8.10 2.59
CA SER A 70 -0.85 -7.29 3.81
C SER A 70 -0.16 -5.95 3.59
N ILE A 71 -0.49 -4.99 4.46
CA ILE A 71 0.15 -3.67 4.38
C ILE A 71 1.65 -3.82 4.55
N ARG A 72 2.08 -4.65 5.52
CA ARG A 72 3.51 -4.81 5.79
C ARG A 72 4.24 -5.38 4.57
N ALA A 73 3.70 -6.43 3.97
CA ALA A 73 4.33 -7.05 2.80
C ALA A 73 4.36 -6.09 1.62
N LEU A 74 3.24 -5.40 1.38
CA LEU A 74 3.15 -4.46 0.28
C LEU A 74 4.09 -3.28 0.48
N ALA A 75 4.12 -2.71 1.68
CA ALA A 75 4.99 -1.57 1.97
C ALA A 75 6.45 -1.91 1.81
N SER A 76 6.84 -3.11 2.25
CA SER A 76 8.23 -3.56 2.09
C SER A 76 8.61 -3.66 0.62
N HIS A 77 7.74 -4.25 -0.19
CA HIS A 77 7.99 -4.36 -1.63
C HIS A 77 8.07 -2.99 -2.30
N LEU A 78 7.12 -2.11 -1.98
CA LEU A 78 7.06 -0.80 -2.62
C LEU A 78 8.23 0.09 -2.20
N ALA A 79 8.68 -0.04 -0.96
CA ALA A 79 9.85 0.71 -0.52
C ALA A 79 11.08 0.32 -1.32
N GLN A 80 11.23 -0.97 -1.61
CA GLN A 80 12.34 -1.44 -2.42
C GLN A 80 12.25 -0.92 -3.84
N ARG A 81 11.06 -0.89 -4.41
CA ARG A 81 10.86 -0.36 -5.75
C ARG A 81 11.12 1.14 -5.81
N ALA A 82 10.66 1.86 -4.80
CA ALA A 82 10.86 3.31 -4.77
C ALA A 82 12.35 3.66 -4.64
N ALA A 83 13.07 2.88 -3.85
CA ALA A 83 14.50 3.14 -3.62
C ALA A 83 15.37 2.67 -4.77
N GLY A 84 15.06 1.50 -5.32
CA GLY A 84 15.92 0.87 -6.31
C GLY A 84 15.42 0.92 -7.73
N GLY A 85 14.11 0.93 -7.91
CA GLY A 85 13.53 0.88 -9.23
C GLY A 85 13.86 2.07 -10.11
N SER A 86 14.08 3.21 -9.50
CA SER A 86 14.42 4.42 -10.24
C SER A 86 15.78 4.31 -10.90
N ASN A 87 16.59 3.39 -10.48
CA ASN A 87 17.93 3.20 -11.01
C ASN A 87 17.95 2.22 -12.16
N ALA A 88 16.90 1.58 -12.35
CA ALA A 88 16.85 0.62 -13.41
C ALA A 88 16.93 1.28 -14.73
N ARG A 89 17.37 1.84 -14.58
CA ARG A 89 17.52 2.04 -15.57
C ARG A 89 17.73 2.04 -16.25
#